data_9dce2a726aedcb1e33941659d7ad45d3
#
_entry.id   9dce2a726aedcb1e33941659d7ad45d3
#
_cell.length_a   1.000
_cell.length_b   1.000
_cell.length_c   1.000
_cell.angle_alpha   90.00
_cell.angle_beta   90.00
_cell.angle_gamma   90.00
#
_symmetry.space_group_name_H-M   'P 1'
#
loop_
_entity.id
_entity.type
_entity.pdbx_description
1 polymer ?
#
loop_
_entity_poly.entity_id
_entity_poly.type
_entity_poly.pdbx_seq_one_letter_code
_entity_poly.pdbx_strand_id
1 'polypeptide(L)'
;MKVIYKKGITITIITLLAILGTLIVVPTAEETAEATEYPLNVQAVEYLDVTLDGTGTLAVTPSAEGTFGEQTVGVTISGNAGNGYTASMYSTATKLVRTASINNETPEIATLADDNSGNGYTSENFPVNKWGFRRVSGEFTDGGYRPMISNNFIPLGYTSAGTNSHRTTVSFGTKLDNETPAGTYTITLNFVAVANRATPQYMQNISASTLATLMPNVGDTTILIDNRDNNSYKIAKLADGKYWMISNLDLAGGTALYSGSSNVPAGYEYEPYYTLPASSTSGFDNDGAAYAYVYNSPNKTDSCGSGCYSYYSYNAATAMSGTSISTDNTDAPYSICPAGWRLPTSRTTVELAQGTPGSDFYKMAIHYGLKDSVVNEDPDNDGMNFCTLGGDCGTNTVPRFLRAGLYYGSTFYGGGPNGTYWSSTASSSTLAHYLGFYSGYVYSAGNNLRRYGFSVRCLFAG
;
A
#
# COMPACT_ATOMS: atom_id res chain seq x y z
N MET A 1 -22.47 -2.35 4.42
CA MET A 1 -22.32 -1.08 5.18
C MET A 1 -20.92 -1.10 5.74
N LYS A 2 -20.08 -0.19 5.29
CA LYS A 2 -18.63 -0.16 5.60
C LYS A 2 -18.47 0.62 6.89
N VAL A 3 -18.05 -0.03 7.96
CA VAL A 3 -17.77 0.66 9.22
C VAL A 3 -16.26 0.77 9.35
N ILE A 4 -15.75 1.98 9.19
CA ILE A 4 -14.32 2.31 9.41
C ILE A 4 -14.26 2.96 10.79
N TYR A 5 -13.58 2.32 11.73
CA TYR A 5 -13.36 2.89 13.06
C TYR A 5 -11.99 3.55 13.10
N LYS A 6 -12.02 4.85 13.39
CA LYS A 6 -10.84 5.68 13.61
C LYS A 6 -10.80 6.02 15.08
N LYS A 7 -9.83 5.54 15.83
CA LYS A 7 -9.71 5.92 17.25
C LYS A 7 -8.76 7.09 17.44
N GLY A 8 -9.33 8.24 17.65
CA GLY A 8 -9.14 9.29 18.62
C GLY A 8 -10.41 9.64 19.37
N ILE A 9 -11.55 8.98 19.13
CA ILE A 9 -12.81 9.25 19.84
C ILE A 9 -13.58 7.94 19.94
N THR A 10 -13.97 7.56 21.14
CA THR A 10 -14.86 6.42 21.40
C THR A 10 -16.26 6.80 20.93
N ILE A 11 -16.74 6.16 19.87
CA ILE A 11 -18.15 6.23 19.49
C ILE A 11 -18.74 4.85 19.71
N THR A 12 -19.47 4.75 20.81
CA THR A 12 -20.32 3.58 21.08
C THR A 12 -21.66 3.82 20.42
N ILE A 13 -21.97 3.11 19.36
CA ILE A 13 -23.33 3.09 18.81
C ILE A 13 -23.97 1.79 19.24
N ILE A 14 -24.72 1.83 20.33
CA ILE A 14 -25.67 0.78 20.69
C ILE A 14 -27.03 1.24 20.19
N THR A 15 -27.51 0.65 19.12
CA THR A 15 -28.91 0.81 18.73
C THR A 15 -29.65 -0.48 19.04
N LEU A 16 -30.14 -0.57 20.26
CA LEU A 16 -31.09 -1.62 20.64
C LEU A 16 -32.49 -1.10 20.33
N LEU A 17 -33.05 -1.55 19.24
CA LEU A 17 -34.48 -1.28 18.95
C LEU A 17 -35.31 -2.41 19.57
N ALA A 18 -35.78 -2.20 20.78
CA ALA A 18 -36.78 -3.05 21.38
C ALA A 18 -38.18 -2.62 20.86
N ILE A 19 -38.78 -3.42 20.02
CA ILE A 19 -40.20 -3.24 19.66
C ILE A 19 -41.03 -3.94 20.72
N LEU A 20 -41.66 -3.15 21.58
CA LEU A 20 -42.68 -3.65 22.50
C LEU A 20 -43.90 -4.08 21.68
N GLY A 21 -44.16 -5.38 21.67
CA GLY A 21 -45.42 -5.92 21.15
C GLY A 21 -46.57 -5.62 22.11
N THR A 22 -47.56 -4.86 21.63
CA THR A 22 -48.81 -4.66 22.33
C THR A 22 -49.68 -5.92 22.22
N LEU A 23 -49.99 -6.52 23.36
CA LEU A 23 -50.92 -7.65 23.44
C LEU A 23 -52.35 -7.14 23.19
N ILE A 24 -52.96 -7.48 22.07
CA ILE A 24 -54.39 -7.22 21.81
C ILE A 24 -55.17 -8.47 22.18
N VAL A 25 -56.05 -8.34 23.18
CA VAL A 25 -57.02 -9.38 23.53
C VAL A 25 -58.24 -9.25 22.58
N VAL A 26 -58.46 -10.24 21.77
CA VAL A 26 -59.62 -10.34 20.88
C VAL A 26 -60.65 -11.26 21.53
N PRO A 27 -61.96 -10.84 21.56
CA PRO A 27 -63.03 -11.67 22.12
C PRO A 27 -63.38 -12.85 21.21
N THR A 28 -63.74 -13.96 21.81
CA THR A 28 -64.07 -15.24 21.22
C THR A 28 -65.25 -15.20 20.27
N ALA A 29 -64.98 -15.41 18.97
CA ALA A 29 -65.91 -16.00 18.04
C ALA A 29 -65.23 -17.23 17.44
N GLU A 30 -65.91 -18.36 17.39
CA GLU A 30 -65.41 -19.59 16.78
C GLU A 30 -65.32 -19.39 15.27
N GLU A 31 -64.16 -18.94 14.84
CA GLU A 31 -63.64 -19.14 13.48
C GLU A 31 -62.26 -19.75 13.62
N THR A 32 -62.05 -20.85 12.91
CA THR A 32 -60.73 -21.51 12.83
C THR A 32 -59.72 -20.52 12.24
N ALA A 33 -59.03 -19.78 13.11
CA ALA A 33 -57.93 -18.95 12.70
C ALA A 33 -56.77 -19.86 12.28
N GLU A 34 -56.48 -19.88 10.99
CA GLU A 34 -55.17 -20.38 10.53
C GLU A 34 -54.08 -19.58 11.24
N ALA A 35 -53.21 -20.29 11.94
CA ALA A 35 -52.06 -19.67 12.60
C ALA A 35 -51.16 -19.08 11.53
N THR A 36 -51.19 -17.76 11.39
CA THR A 36 -50.24 -17.05 10.51
C THR A 36 -48.89 -17.04 11.21
N GLU A 37 -47.96 -17.82 10.70
CA GLU A 37 -46.57 -17.77 11.17
C GLU A 37 -45.97 -16.41 10.79
N TYR A 38 -45.58 -15.64 11.78
CA TYR A 38 -44.79 -14.45 11.60
C TYR A 38 -43.32 -14.82 11.82
N PRO A 39 -42.50 -14.93 10.77
CA PRO A 39 -41.08 -15.18 10.96
C PRO A 39 -40.40 -13.97 11.63
N LEU A 40 -39.93 -14.18 12.84
CA LEU A 40 -39.11 -13.17 13.51
C LEU A 40 -37.71 -13.20 12.88
N ASN A 41 -37.39 -12.23 12.04
CA ASN A 41 -36.08 -12.05 11.49
C ASN A 41 -35.22 -11.21 12.43
N VAL A 42 -34.32 -11.84 13.14
CA VAL A 42 -33.29 -11.15 13.94
C VAL A 42 -32.02 -11.03 13.11
N GLN A 43 -31.63 -9.82 12.77
CA GLN A 43 -30.39 -9.56 12.08
C GLN A 43 -29.30 -9.16 13.08
N ALA A 44 -28.32 -10.02 13.30
CA ALA A 44 -27.11 -9.66 14.02
C ALA A 44 -26.23 -8.80 13.14
N VAL A 45 -25.82 -7.66 13.65
CA VAL A 45 -24.89 -6.73 12.94
C VAL A 45 -23.46 -7.11 13.26
N GLU A 46 -22.61 -7.22 12.24
CA GLU A 46 -21.18 -7.37 12.44
C GLU A 46 -20.61 -6.11 13.13
N TYR A 47 -19.77 -6.34 14.12
CA TYR A 47 -19.01 -5.28 14.75
C TYR A 47 -17.54 -5.69 14.90
N LEU A 48 -16.66 -4.69 14.86
CA LEU A 48 -15.25 -4.80 15.21
C LEU A 48 -14.89 -3.65 16.15
N ASP A 49 -14.18 -3.96 17.21
CA ASP A 49 -13.62 -2.99 18.15
C ASP A 49 -12.11 -3.14 18.20
N VAL A 50 -11.41 -2.00 18.25
CA VAL A 50 -9.95 -1.94 18.40
C VAL A 50 -9.63 -1.26 19.72
N THR A 51 -9.14 -2.03 20.66
CA THR A 51 -8.74 -1.56 21.98
C THR A 51 -7.23 -1.50 22.07
N LEU A 52 -6.71 -0.39 22.61
CA LEU A 52 -5.30 -0.21 22.88
C LEU A 52 -5.07 -0.27 24.39
N ASP A 53 -4.06 -1.03 24.81
CA ASP A 53 -3.53 -0.95 26.16
C ASP A 53 -2.19 -0.18 26.15
N GLY A 54 -1.89 0.47 27.25
CA GLY A 54 -0.69 1.30 27.39
C GLY A 54 -1.01 2.79 27.45
N THR A 55 -0.07 3.55 27.99
CA THR A 55 -0.25 4.99 28.23
C THR A 55 -0.05 5.84 26.98
N GLY A 56 0.52 5.27 25.92
CA GLY A 56 0.92 6.03 24.72
C GLY A 56 2.03 7.05 24.97
N THR A 57 2.66 7.02 26.16
CA THR A 57 3.70 7.96 26.56
C THR A 57 4.97 7.21 26.90
N LEU A 58 6.07 7.60 26.27
CA LEU A 58 7.41 7.10 26.53
C LEU A 58 8.24 8.25 27.13
N ALA A 59 8.75 8.06 28.35
CA ALA A 59 9.67 9.01 28.98
C ALA A 59 11.12 8.54 28.75
N VAL A 60 11.96 9.42 28.20
CA VAL A 60 13.38 9.17 27.97
C VAL A 60 14.18 10.35 28.53
N THR A 61 15.15 10.06 29.39
CA THR A 61 16.11 11.06 29.84
C THR A 61 17.33 10.98 28.92
N PRO A 62 17.60 12.02 28.11
CA PRO A 62 18.73 12.01 27.19
C PRO A 62 20.09 11.90 27.90
N SER A 63 21.10 11.37 27.21
CA SER A 63 22.49 11.33 27.65
C SER A 63 23.41 11.68 26.50
N ALA A 64 24.68 11.97 26.76
CA ALA A 64 25.63 12.34 25.71
C ALA A 64 25.81 11.25 24.63
N GLU A 65 25.67 9.99 25.00
CA GLU A 65 25.83 8.84 24.11
C GLU A 65 24.48 8.36 23.52
N GLY A 66 23.39 8.99 23.94
CA GLY A 66 22.03 8.62 23.61
C GLY A 66 21.46 7.54 24.53
N THR A 67 20.32 7.83 25.11
CA THR A 67 19.52 6.88 25.91
C THR A 67 18.42 6.29 25.05
N PHE A 68 18.38 4.96 24.95
CA PHE A 68 17.29 4.25 24.31
C PHE A 68 16.14 4.04 25.31
N GLY A 69 14.93 4.28 24.82
CA GLY A 69 13.70 3.97 25.52
C GLY A 69 12.69 3.31 24.60
N GLU A 70 11.87 2.45 25.14
CA GLU A 70 10.77 1.82 24.40
C GLU A 70 9.47 1.80 25.19
N GLN A 71 8.36 1.83 24.47
CA GLN A 71 7.01 1.66 25.00
C GLN A 71 6.28 0.65 24.17
N THR A 72 5.74 -0.35 24.82
CA THR A 72 4.94 -1.39 24.19
C THR A 72 3.46 -1.08 24.33
N VAL A 73 2.72 -1.27 23.24
CA VAL A 73 1.27 -1.12 23.16
C VAL A 73 0.66 -2.43 22.67
N GLY A 74 -0.26 -2.97 23.45
CA GLY A 74 -1.10 -4.07 23.00
C GLY A 74 -2.28 -3.53 22.19
N VAL A 75 -2.50 -4.13 21.04
CA VAL A 75 -3.62 -3.85 20.15
C VAL A 75 -4.53 -5.06 20.19
N THR A 76 -5.68 -4.93 20.82
CA THR A 76 -6.68 -5.99 20.89
C THR A 76 -7.81 -5.67 19.92
N ILE A 77 -8.11 -6.61 19.04
CA ILE A 77 -9.21 -6.52 18.11
C ILE A 77 -10.23 -7.57 18.54
N SER A 78 -11.45 -7.13 18.78
CA SER A 78 -12.56 -7.98 19.18
C SER A 78 -13.77 -7.73 18.28
N GLY A 79 -14.56 -8.76 18.04
CA GLY A 79 -15.72 -8.63 17.19
C GLY A 79 -16.39 -9.95 16.88
N ASN A 80 -17.48 -9.85 16.14
CA ASN A 80 -18.27 -10.99 15.69
C ASN A 80 -18.25 -11.16 14.16
N ALA A 81 -17.23 -10.60 13.48
CA ALA A 81 -17.07 -10.73 12.04
C ALA A 81 -16.86 -12.21 11.67
N GLY A 82 -17.91 -12.84 11.13
CA GLY A 82 -17.94 -14.29 10.88
C GLY A 82 -16.82 -14.82 9.97
N ASN A 83 -16.30 -13.95 9.10
CA ASN A 83 -15.20 -14.25 8.19
C ASN A 83 -13.86 -13.66 8.66
N GLY A 84 -13.77 -13.23 9.92
CA GLY A 84 -12.58 -12.61 10.47
C GLY A 84 -12.37 -11.16 10.04
N TYR A 85 -11.14 -10.69 10.14
CA TYR A 85 -10.77 -9.30 9.84
C TYR A 85 -9.30 -9.19 9.38
N THR A 86 -8.98 -8.06 8.82
CA THR A 86 -7.60 -7.62 8.58
C THR A 86 -7.35 -6.36 9.40
N ALA A 87 -6.25 -6.34 10.15
CA ALA A 87 -5.86 -5.22 11.01
C ALA A 87 -4.55 -4.61 10.56
N SER A 88 -4.47 -3.29 10.62
CA SER A 88 -3.28 -2.53 10.25
C SER A 88 -3.13 -1.30 11.13
N MET A 89 -1.90 -0.79 11.24
CA MET A 89 -1.64 0.55 11.74
C MET A 89 -1.07 1.43 10.63
N TYR A 90 -1.29 2.74 10.72
CA TYR A 90 -0.69 3.71 9.81
C TYR A 90 -0.57 5.07 10.48
N SER A 91 0.28 5.93 9.92
CA SER A 91 0.36 7.34 10.27
C SER A 91 0.36 8.19 9.00
N THR A 92 -0.13 9.40 9.09
CA THR A 92 -0.01 10.41 8.03
C THR A 92 1.31 11.20 8.13
N ALA A 93 2.06 10.99 9.22
CA ALA A 93 3.33 11.64 9.48
C ALA A 93 4.42 10.59 9.76
N THR A 94 5.68 10.98 9.58
CA THR A 94 6.85 10.13 9.88
C THR A 94 7.69 10.68 11.01
N LYS A 95 7.41 11.89 11.47
CA LYS A 95 8.18 12.58 12.50
C LYS A 95 7.36 12.76 13.76
N LEU A 96 8.00 12.62 14.90
CA LEU A 96 7.50 13.13 16.16
C LEU A 96 7.75 14.62 16.21
N VAL A 97 6.72 15.41 16.44
CA VAL A 97 6.79 16.88 16.43
C VAL A 97 6.60 17.40 17.85
N ARG A 98 7.48 18.32 18.29
CA ARG A 98 7.38 18.92 19.60
C ARG A 98 6.11 19.75 19.72
N THR A 99 5.37 19.57 20.81
CA THR A 99 4.08 20.25 21.04
C THR A 99 4.21 21.74 21.31
N ALA A 100 5.38 22.20 21.73
CA ALA A 100 5.66 23.64 21.97
C ALA A 100 6.89 24.08 21.19
N SER A 101 6.80 25.21 20.50
CA SER A 101 7.91 25.80 19.75
C SER A 101 9.02 26.30 20.70
N ILE A 102 10.26 26.32 20.21
CA ILE A 102 11.40 26.96 20.84
C ILE A 102 11.95 27.96 19.84
N ASN A 103 12.04 29.23 20.20
CA ASN A 103 12.53 30.29 19.34
C ASN A 103 11.84 30.35 17.95
N ASN A 104 10.53 30.11 17.93
CA ASN A 104 9.70 29.99 16.71
C ASN A 104 10.02 28.77 15.82
N GLU A 105 10.84 27.83 16.26
CA GLU A 105 11.08 26.55 15.62
C GLU A 105 10.32 25.45 16.32
N THR A 106 9.93 24.44 15.56
CA THR A 106 9.25 23.24 16.09
C THR A 106 10.19 22.05 15.92
N PRO A 107 10.99 21.69 16.95
CA PRO A 107 11.90 20.55 16.87
C PRO A 107 11.18 19.24 16.56
N GLU A 108 11.83 18.37 15.80
CA GLU A 108 11.29 17.11 15.31
C GLU A 108 12.26 15.96 15.60
N ILE A 109 11.71 14.76 15.86
CA ILE A 109 12.46 13.51 15.89
C ILE A 109 12.05 12.71 14.66
N ALA A 110 12.97 12.54 13.73
CA ALA A 110 12.69 11.81 12.49
C ALA A 110 12.56 10.30 12.75
N THR A 111 11.80 9.61 11.90
CA THR A 111 11.77 8.14 11.94
C THR A 111 13.15 7.56 11.57
N LEU A 112 13.35 6.30 11.90
CA LEU A 112 14.50 5.51 11.45
C LEU A 112 14.63 5.57 9.92
N ALA A 113 15.85 5.40 9.43
CA ALA A 113 16.08 4.90 8.08
C ALA A 113 15.86 3.39 8.06
N ASP A 114 15.64 2.80 6.89
CA ASP A 114 15.70 1.35 6.76
C ASP A 114 17.17 0.89 6.90
N ASP A 115 17.40 -0.22 7.59
CA ASP A 115 18.74 -0.72 7.88
C ASP A 115 19.38 -1.53 6.73
N ASN A 116 18.71 -1.63 5.59
CA ASN A 116 19.11 -2.42 4.41
C ASN A 116 19.26 -3.94 4.66
N SER A 117 19.25 -4.38 5.90
CA SER A 117 19.46 -5.79 6.24
C SER A 117 18.15 -6.58 6.27
N GLY A 118 17.02 -5.88 6.32
CA GLY A 118 15.71 -6.47 6.59
C GLY A 118 15.51 -6.92 8.04
N ASN A 119 16.54 -6.84 8.89
CA ASN A 119 16.46 -7.28 10.28
C ASN A 119 15.95 -6.20 11.22
N GLY A 120 16.08 -4.93 10.84
CA GLY A 120 15.74 -3.77 11.69
C GLY A 120 16.80 -3.46 12.75
N TYR A 121 16.58 -2.36 13.46
CA TYR A 121 17.50 -1.89 14.50
C TYR A 121 17.20 -2.54 15.85
N THR A 122 18.26 -2.89 16.60
CA THR A 122 18.18 -3.29 18.00
C THR A 122 18.36 -2.07 18.90
N SER A 123 18.12 -2.20 20.21
CA SER A 123 18.41 -1.13 21.18
C SER A 123 19.88 -0.68 21.17
N GLU A 124 20.81 -1.58 20.84
CA GLU A 124 22.26 -1.32 20.84
C GLU A 124 22.68 -0.47 19.64
N ASN A 125 22.20 -0.82 18.43
CA ASN A 125 22.55 -0.11 17.21
C ASN A 125 21.50 0.93 16.77
N PHE A 126 20.54 1.26 17.64
CA PHE A 126 19.52 2.25 17.34
C PHE A 126 20.14 3.65 17.16
N PRO A 127 19.93 4.29 16.01
CA PRO A 127 20.48 5.62 15.74
C PRO A 127 19.91 6.68 16.70
N VAL A 128 20.76 7.60 17.15
CA VAL A 128 20.35 8.70 18.03
C VAL A 128 19.44 9.69 17.30
N ASN A 129 18.54 10.32 18.07
CA ASN A 129 17.57 11.30 17.61
C ASN A 129 16.65 10.75 16.49
N LYS A 130 16.36 9.44 16.60
CA LYS A 130 15.43 8.73 15.74
C LYS A 130 14.39 8.00 16.57
N TRP A 131 13.28 7.66 15.93
CA TRP A 131 12.25 6.79 16.49
C TRP A 131 11.80 5.75 15.46
N GLY A 132 11.20 4.68 15.93
CA GLY A 132 10.67 3.63 15.07
C GLY A 132 9.75 2.70 15.83
N PHE A 133 9.26 1.68 15.16
CA PHE A 133 8.40 0.65 15.73
C PHE A 133 8.90 -0.74 15.38
N ARG A 134 8.47 -1.74 16.15
CA ARG A 134 8.55 -3.17 15.80
C ARG A 134 7.29 -3.89 16.25
N ARG A 135 6.87 -4.87 15.50
CA ARG A 135 5.82 -5.80 15.89
C ARG A 135 6.46 -6.90 16.76
N VAL A 136 6.01 -7.03 17.99
CA VAL A 136 6.63 -7.91 18.99
C VAL A 136 5.96 -9.26 19.04
N SER A 137 4.64 -9.29 18.90
CA SER A 137 3.84 -10.52 18.92
C SER A 137 2.62 -10.40 18.02
N GLY A 138 2.01 -11.51 17.72
CA GLY A 138 0.86 -11.64 16.83
C GLY A 138 1.23 -12.37 15.55
N GLU A 139 0.44 -12.19 14.50
CA GLU A 139 0.65 -12.83 13.20
C GLU A 139 1.95 -12.37 12.52
N PHE A 140 2.31 -11.11 12.73
CA PHE A 140 3.53 -10.52 12.18
C PHE A 140 4.47 -10.12 13.31
N THR A 141 5.74 -10.48 13.16
CA THR A 141 6.80 -10.09 14.09
C THR A 141 7.99 -9.52 13.32
N ASP A 142 8.67 -8.56 13.91
CA ASP A 142 9.87 -7.94 13.35
C ASP A 142 11.09 -8.31 14.20
N GLY A 143 12.22 -8.59 13.54
CA GLY A 143 13.50 -8.86 14.22
C GLY A 143 14.05 -7.64 14.95
N GLY A 144 13.74 -6.44 14.48
CA GLY A 144 14.17 -5.17 15.05
C GLY A 144 13.21 -4.02 14.72
N TYR A 145 13.59 -2.82 15.16
CA TYR A 145 12.83 -1.60 14.91
C TYR A 145 12.94 -1.16 13.46
N ARG A 146 11.81 -0.73 12.91
CA ARG A 146 11.65 -0.28 11.53
C ARG A 146 11.16 1.15 11.46
N PRO A 147 11.36 1.84 10.32
CA PRO A 147 10.83 3.18 10.10
C PRO A 147 9.30 3.18 9.99
N MET A 148 8.66 4.22 10.48
CA MET A 148 7.28 4.54 10.15
C MET A 148 7.22 5.22 8.79
N ILE A 149 6.36 4.73 7.92
CA ILE A 149 6.17 5.25 6.59
C ILE A 149 4.79 5.89 6.53
N SER A 150 4.70 7.16 6.11
CA SER A 150 3.45 7.89 6.06
C SER A 150 2.47 7.26 5.07
N ASN A 151 1.22 7.16 5.46
CA ASN A 151 0.13 6.58 4.66
C ASN A 151 0.34 5.11 4.26
N ASN A 152 1.33 4.43 4.84
CA ASN A 152 1.50 3.00 4.68
C ASN A 152 0.69 2.24 5.73
N PHE A 153 -0.07 1.26 5.28
CA PHE A 153 -0.80 0.34 6.16
C PHE A 153 0.12 -0.81 6.55
N ILE A 154 0.63 -0.75 7.78
CA ILE A 154 1.49 -1.78 8.35
C ILE A 154 0.58 -2.87 8.90
N PRO A 155 0.63 -4.11 8.38
CA PRO A 155 -0.23 -5.19 8.84
C PRO A 155 0.11 -5.55 10.29
N LEU A 156 -0.92 -5.69 11.10
CA LEU A 156 -0.82 -6.12 12.49
C LEU A 156 -1.31 -7.54 12.71
N GLY A 157 -2.27 -7.96 11.90
CA GLY A 157 -2.83 -9.29 11.96
C GLY A 157 -4.03 -9.45 11.04
N TYR A 158 -4.40 -10.70 10.82
CA TYR A 158 -5.63 -11.06 10.15
C TYR A 158 -6.19 -12.33 10.79
N THR A 159 -7.48 -12.54 10.65
CA THR A 159 -8.11 -13.83 10.96
C THR A 159 -9.03 -14.23 9.82
N SER A 160 -9.15 -15.52 9.58
CA SER A 160 -10.03 -16.09 8.55
C SER A 160 -11.39 -16.54 9.10
N ALA A 161 -11.57 -16.45 10.41
CA ALA A 161 -12.81 -16.80 11.08
C ALA A 161 -13.08 -15.79 12.19
N GLY A 162 -14.35 -15.64 12.54
CA GLY A 162 -14.74 -14.79 13.66
C GLY A 162 -14.00 -15.20 14.93
N THR A 163 -13.29 -14.29 15.54
CA THR A 163 -12.67 -14.48 16.84
C THR A 163 -13.26 -13.49 17.82
N ASN A 164 -13.47 -13.94 19.04
CA ASN A 164 -13.95 -13.04 20.08
C ASN A 164 -12.90 -11.98 20.45
N SER A 165 -11.61 -12.32 20.32
CA SER A 165 -10.53 -11.38 20.61
C SER A 165 -9.20 -11.91 20.05
N HIS A 166 -8.44 -11.03 19.41
CA HIS A 166 -7.07 -11.28 18.97
C HIS A 166 -6.18 -10.11 19.41
N ARG A 167 -5.03 -10.44 19.99
CA ARG A 167 -4.09 -9.43 20.49
C ARG A 167 -2.77 -9.51 19.73
N THR A 168 -2.30 -8.35 19.27
CA THR A 168 -0.96 -8.13 18.77
C THR A 168 -0.26 -7.07 19.61
N THR A 169 1.06 -7.07 19.63
CA THR A 169 1.85 -6.14 20.42
C THR A 169 2.82 -5.41 19.54
N VAL A 170 2.83 -4.09 19.64
CA VAL A 170 3.74 -3.20 18.91
C VAL A 170 4.58 -2.43 19.94
N SER A 171 5.90 -2.43 19.76
CA SER A 171 6.81 -1.61 20.54
C SER A 171 7.26 -0.40 19.73
N PHE A 172 7.25 0.76 20.36
CA PHE A 172 7.76 2.02 19.80
C PHE A 172 9.04 2.37 20.56
N GLY A 173 10.13 2.59 19.82
CA GLY A 173 11.43 2.90 20.40
C GLY A 173 11.95 4.24 19.91
N THR A 174 12.72 4.90 20.77
CA THR A 174 13.48 6.10 20.42
C THR A 174 14.80 6.12 21.18
N LYS A 175 15.84 6.72 20.60
CA LYS A 175 17.12 6.97 21.26
C LYS A 175 17.43 8.45 21.19
N LEU A 176 17.58 9.10 22.33
CA LEU A 176 17.74 10.55 22.43
C LEU A 176 19.06 10.91 23.12
N ASP A 177 19.78 11.85 22.52
CA ASP A 177 20.98 12.46 23.12
C ASP A 177 20.68 13.87 23.63
N ASN A 178 21.70 14.53 24.16
CA ASN A 178 21.61 15.86 24.77
C ASN A 178 21.32 16.98 23.74
N GLU A 179 21.37 16.70 22.44
CA GLU A 179 21.04 17.66 21.40
C GLU A 179 19.51 17.77 21.19
N THR A 180 18.76 16.75 21.63
CA THR A 180 17.30 16.79 21.56
C THR A 180 16.73 17.76 22.59
N PRO A 181 16.08 18.86 22.20
CA PRO A 181 15.48 19.80 23.13
C PRO A 181 14.45 19.14 24.05
N ALA A 182 14.51 19.45 25.33
CA ALA A 182 13.55 18.92 26.30
C ALA A 182 12.10 19.30 25.92
N GLY A 183 11.16 18.37 26.02
CA GLY A 183 9.75 18.62 25.75
C GLY A 183 8.99 17.34 25.41
N THR A 184 7.72 17.53 25.09
CA THR A 184 6.84 16.45 24.61
C THR A 184 6.80 16.46 23.10
N TYR A 185 7.09 15.31 22.50
CA TYR A 185 7.03 15.07 21.06
C TYR A 185 5.89 14.11 20.77
N THR A 186 5.08 14.41 19.78
CA THR A 186 3.87 13.65 19.47
C THR A 186 3.79 13.25 17.99
N ILE A 187 3.13 12.13 17.76
CA ILE A 187 2.70 11.68 16.44
C ILE A 187 1.34 10.99 16.62
N THR A 188 0.49 11.09 15.61
CA THR A 188 -0.76 10.35 15.59
C THR A 188 -0.58 9.02 14.84
N LEU A 189 -0.88 7.94 15.53
CA LEU A 189 -0.94 6.59 14.97
C LEU A 189 -2.40 6.15 14.89
N ASN A 190 -2.80 5.62 13.76
CA ASN A 190 -4.15 5.11 13.52
C ASN A 190 -4.09 3.58 13.48
N PHE A 191 -4.95 2.93 14.25
CA PHE A 191 -5.15 1.49 14.23
C PHE A 191 -6.51 1.19 13.61
N VAL A 192 -6.54 0.33 12.61
CA VAL A 192 -7.73 0.04 11.82
C VAL A 192 -7.91 -1.46 11.73
N ALA A 193 -9.13 -1.92 11.97
CA ALA A 193 -9.55 -3.27 11.64
C ALA A 193 -10.71 -3.23 10.64
N VAL A 194 -10.68 -4.10 9.66
CA VAL A 194 -11.70 -4.22 8.62
C VAL A 194 -12.20 -5.65 8.61
N ALA A 195 -13.52 -5.85 8.79
CA ALA A 195 -14.14 -7.17 8.71
C ALA A 195 -13.97 -7.77 7.31
N ASN A 196 -13.52 -9.02 7.27
CA ASN A 196 -13.43 -9.79 6.04
C ASN A 196 -14.83 -10.28 5.66
N ARG A 197 -15.29 -10.03 4.45
CA ARG A 197 -16.58 -10.55 3.98
C ARG A 197 -16.58 -12.05 3.68
N ALA A 198 -15.44 -12.64 3.35
CA ALA A 198 -15.20 -14.08 3.24
C ALA A 198 -13.71 -14.29 3.08
N THR A 199 -13.00 -14.99 3.97
CA THR A 199 -11.56 -15.29 3.92
C THR A 199 -10.63 -14.10 3.68
N PRO A 200 -9.40 -14.06 4.21
CA PRO A 200 -8.40 -13.07 3.84
C PRO A 200 -8.31 -13.00 2.32
N GLN A 201 -8.49 -11.82 1.76
CA GLN A 201 -8.46 -11.67 0.32
C GLN A 201 -7.01 -11.52 -0.12
N TYR A 202 -6.46 -12.61 -0.61
CA TYR A 202 -5.13 -12.59 -1.21
C TYR A 202 -5.23 -12.12 -2.66
N MET A 203 -4.22 -11.37 -3.10
CA MET A 203 -4.16 -10.90 -4.48
C MET A 203 -4.22 -12.06 -5.48
N GLN A 204 -3.52 -13.16 -5.18
CA GLN A 204 -3.37 -14.30 -6.07
C GLN A 204 -4.64 -15.13 -6.30
N ASN A 205 -5.54 -15.13 -5.36
CA ASN A 205 -6.75 -15.97 -5.40
C ASN A 205 -8.03 -15.18 -5.59
N ILE A 206 -7.93 -13.87 -5.82
CA ILE A 206 -9.11 -13.04 -5.95
C ILE A 206 -9.74 -13.21 -7.34
N SER A 207 -11.06 -13.34 -7.37
CA SER A 207 -11.80 -13.38 -8.63
C SER A 207 -12.35 -12.00 -9.00
N ALA A 208 -12.63 -11.80 -10.30
CA ALA A 208 -13.29 -10.59 -10.78
C ALA A 208 -14.64 -10.34 -10.07
N SER A 209 -15.42 -11.42 -9.81
CA SER A 209 -16.70 -11.31 -9.09
C SER A 209 -16.52 -10.87 -7.64
N THR A 210 -15.48 -11.36 -6.97
CA THR A 210 -15.14 -10.91 -5.62
C THR A 210 -14.76 -9.43 -5.60
N LEU A 211 -13.88 -9.00 -6.53
CA LEU A 211 -13.51 -7.60 -6.65
C LEU A 211 -14.71 -6.70 -6.96
N ALA A 212 -15.63 -7.15 -7.83
CA ALA A 212 -16.86 -6.41 -8.14
C ALA A 212 -17.78 -6.28 -6.91
N THR A 213 -17.80 -7.29 -6.04
CA THR A 213 -18.56 -7.23 -4.77
C THR A 213 -17.89 -6.30 -3.76
N LEU A 214 -16.56 -6.35 -3.64
CA LEU A 214 -15.81 -5.51 -2.71
C LEU A 214 -15.77 -4.05 -3.14
N MET A 215 -15.73 -3.81 -4.45
CA MET A 215 -15.59 -2.49 -5.07
C MET A 215 -16.60 -2.32 -6.21
N PRO A 216 -17.92 -2.22 -5.91
CA PRO A 216 -18.95 -2.06 -6.93
C PRO A 216 -18.82 -0.74 -7.71
N ASN A 217 -18.41 0.34 -7.05
CA ASN A 217 -18.37 1.67 -7.63
C ASN A 217 -16.94 2.13 -7.94
N VAL A 218 -16.81 3.02 -8.90
CA VAL A 218 -15.56 3.78 -9.11
C VAL A 218 -15.22 4.56 -7.85
N GLY A 219 -13.95 4.54 -7.46
CA GLY A 219 -13.46 5.14 -6.22
C GLY A 219 -13.52 4.23 -5.00
N ASP A 220 -14.26 3.12 -5.05
CA ASP A 220 -14.22 2.13 -3.97
C ASP A 220 -12.82 1.52 -3.84
N THR A 221 -12.44 1.23 -2.61
CA THR A 221 -11.11 0.68 -2.31
C THR A 221 -11.21 -0.51 -1.38
N THR A 222 -10.26 -1.44 -1.51
CA THR A 222 -10.06 -2.55 -0.57
C THR A 222 -8.57 -2.75 -0.30
N ILE A 223 -8.25 -3.58 0.68
CA ILE A 223 -6.88 -4.01 0.96
C ILE A 223 -6.82 -5.50 0.61
N LEU A 224 -5.82 -5.88 -0.19
CA LEU A 224 -5.49 -7.26 -0.48
C LEU A 224 -4.09 -7.57 0.02
N ILE A 225 -3.87 -8.83 0.39
CA ILE A 225 -2.58 -9.32 0.88
C ILE A 225 -1.87 -10.04 -0.27
N ASP A 226 -0.61 -9.74 -0.48
CA ASP A 226 0.24 -10.54 -1.36
C ASP A 226 0.82 -11.70 -0.56
N ASN A 227 0.55 -12.94 -0.97
CA ASN A 227 0.99 -14.13 -0.23
C ASN A 227 2.49 -14.41 -0.35
N ARG A 228 3.24 -13.66 -1.17
CA ARG A 228 4.68 -13.83 -1.33
C ARG A 228 5.49 -13.17 -0.21
N ASP A 229 4.99 -12.06 0.31
CA ASP A 229 5.66 -11.24 1.30
C ASP A 229 4.76 -10.86 2.48
N ASN A 230 3.47 -11.23 2.42
CA ASN A 230 2.42 -10.85 3.36
C ASN A 230 2.22 -9.31 3.49
N ASN A 231 2.69 -8.55 2.52
CA ASN A 231 2.42 -7.12 2.47
C ASN A 231 0.97 -6.86 2.04
N SER A 232 0.40 -5.82 2.63
CA SER A 232 -0.95 -5.35 2.30
C SER A 232 -0.88 -4.26 1.26
N TYR A 233 -1.59 -4.44 0.17
CA TYR A 233 -1.67 -3.47 -0.91
C TYR A 233 -3.08 -2.90 -1.03
N LYS A 234 -3.17 -1.59 -1.15
CA LYS A 234 -4.44 -0.92 -1.38
C LYS A 234 -4.79 -1.01 -2.86
N ILE A 235 -6.00 -1.48 -3.12
CA ILE A 235 -6.58 -1.63 -4.45
C ILE A 235 -7.74 -0.66 -4.59
N ALA A 236 -7.93 -0.11 -5.77
CA ALA A 236 -9.09 0.73 -6.10
C ALA A 236 -9.69 0.32 -7.43
N LYS A 237 -11.01 0.49 -7.56
CA LYS A 237 -11.67 0.52 -8.85
C LYS A 237 -11.57 1.93 -9.41
N LEU A 238 -10.78 2.11 -10.46
CA LEU A 238 -10.56 3.43 -11.05
C LEU A 238 -11.62 3.79 -12.09
N ALA A 239 -11.57 5.01 -12.59
CA ALA A 239 -12.56 5.54 -13.53
C ALA A 239 -12.58 4.82 -14.90
N ASP A 240 -11.51 4.13 -15.24
CA ASP A 240 -11.47 3.21 -16.41
C ASP A 240 -12.22 1.89 -16.19
N GLY A 241 -12.85 1.74 -15.01
CA GLY A 241 -13.61 0.56 -14.61
C GLY A 241 -12.75 -0.62 -14.14
N LYS A 242 -11.42 -0.49 -14.14
CA LYS A 242 -10.48 -1.55 -13.77
C LYS A 242 -10.05 -1.47 -12.31
N TYR A 243 -9.49 -2.59 -11.83
CA TYR A 243 -8.97 -2.70 -10.46
C TYR A 243 -7.46 -2.54 -10.47
N TRP A 244 -6.99 -1.48 -9.86
CA TRP A 244 -5.59 -1.07 -9.83
C TRP A 244 -5.00 -1.14 -8.44
N MET A 245 -3.76 -1.58 -8.32
CA MET A 245 -2.96 -1.24 -7.16
C MET A 245 -2.79 0.28 -7.06
N ILE A 246 -3.12 0.84 -5.91
CA ILE A 246 -2.85 2.25 -5.59
C ILE A 246 -1.78 2.40 -4.50
N SER A 247 -1.13 1.29 -4.16
CA SER A 247 0.15 1.21 -3.46
C SER A 247 1.21 0.71 -4.43
N ASN A 248 2.45 1.15 -4.29
CA ASN A 248 3.56 0.61 -5.09
C ASN A 248 3.90 -0.80 -4.64
N LEU A 249 4.23 -1.68 -5.58
CA LEU A 249 4.71 -3.01 -5.26
C LEU A 249 6.04 -2.91 -4.51
N ASP A 250 6.15 -3.63 -3.40
CA ASP A 250 7.34 -3.65 -2.54
C ASP A 250 7.88 -5.08 -2.37
N LEU A 251 8.03 -5.78 -3.47
CA LEU A 251 8.55 -7.13 -3.48
C LEU A 251 10.08 -7.12 -3.33
N ALA A 252 10.56 -7.77 -2.30
CA ALA A 252 11.99 -7.75 -1.96
C ALA A 252 12.85 -8.46 -3.02
N GLY A 253 14.08 -7.95 -3.22
CA GLY A 253 15.12 -8.68 -3.92
C GLY A 253 15.37 -10.04 -3.27
N GLY A 254 15.66 -11.06 -4.07
CA GLY A 254 15.76 -12.44 -3.62
C GLY A 254 14.44 -13.22 -3.58
N THR A 255 13.30 -12.58 -3.83
CA THR A 255 12.01 -13.27 -3.90
C THR A 255 11.93 -14.18 -5.13
N ALA A 256 11.61 -15.45 -4.91
CA ALA A 256 11.36 -16.39 -5.99
C ALA A 256 9.95 -16.21 -6.58
N LEU A 257 9.86 -16.25 -7.91
CA LEU A 257 8.61 -16.07 -8.64
C LEU A 257 8.09 -17.42 -9.14
N TYR A 258 6.92 -17.83 -8.64
CA TYR A 258 6.25 -19.08 -9.02
C TYR A 258 4.93 -18.80 -9.74
N SER A 259 4.52 -19.68 -10.62
CA SER A 259 3.27 -19.52 -11.38
C SER A 259 2.00 -19.39 -10.53
N GLY A 260 1.99 -19.99 -9.33
CA GLY A 260 0.84 -19.87 -8.40
C GLY A 260 0.83 -18.59 -7.58
N SER A 261 1.95 -17.88 -7.50
CA SER A 261 2.09 -16.66 -6.69
C SER A 261 2.38 -15.42 -7.51
N SER A 262 2.95 -15.57 -8.69
CA SER A 262 3.40 -14.48 -9.56
C SER A 262 2.85 -14.62 -10.97
N ASN A 263 2.83 -13.54 -11.72
CA ASN A 263 2.41 -13.51 -13.13
C ASN A 263 3.48 -14.12 -14.04
N VAL A 264 3.76 -15.40 -13.86
CA VAL A 264 4.64 -16.22 -14.68
C VAL A 264 3.99 -17.59 -14.92
N PRO A 265 4.23 -18.27 -16.05
CA PRO A 265 3.64 -19.58 -16.33
C PRO A 265 4.31 -20.70 -15.53
N ALA A 266 3.67 -21.84 -15.46
CA ALA A 266 4.30 -23.05 -14.98
C ALA A 266 5.46 -23.45 -15.91
N GLY A 267 6.59 -23.84 -15.30
CA GLY A 267 7.79 -24.22 -16.07
C GLY A 267 8.46 -23.06 -16.81
N TYR A 268 8.30 -21.84 -16.28
CA TYR A 268 8.97 -20.67 -16.85
C TYR A 268 10.48 -20.89 -16.96
N GLU A 269 11.07 -20.54 -18.12
CA GLU A 269 12.38 -20.97 -18.61
C GLU A 269 13.58 -20.60 -17.74
N TYR A 270 13.42 -19.62 -16.85
CA TYR A 270 14.44 -19.22 -15.89
C TYR A 270 14.35 -20.12 -14.64
N GLU A 271 14.93 -21.29 -14.78
CA GLU A 271 15.05 -22.48 -13.97
C GLU A 271 15.12 -22.40 -12.47
N PRO A 272 14.46 -23.32 -11.80
CA PRO A 272 13.08 -23.78 -11.97
C PRO A 272 12.10 -22.68 -11.58
N TYR A 273 12.64 -21.56 -11.17
CA TYR A 273 11.95 -20.36 -10.69
C TYR A 273 12.83 -19.15 -10.97
N TYR A 274 12.25 -18.14 -11.58
CA TYR A 274 12.93 -16.85 -11.61
C TYR A 274 12.99 -16.28 -10.19
N THR A 275 14.19 -15.97 -9.73
CA THR A 275 14.41 -15.28 -8.45
C THR A 275 14.83 -13.85 -8.73
N LEU A 276 14.10 -12.88 -8.15
CA LEU A 276 14.50 -11.48 -8.24
C LEU A 276 15.94 -11.32 -7.75
N PRO A 277 16.79 -10.53 -8.45
CA PRO A 277 18.13 -10.25 -7.96
C PRO A 277 18.10 -9.68 -6.55
N ALA A 278 19.15 -9.91 -5.79
CA ALA A 278 19.32 -9.27 -4.48
C ALA A 278 19.29 -7.75 -4.64
N SER A 279 18.74 -7.06 -3.64
CA SER A 279 18.69 -5.59 -3.63
C SER A 279 20.08 -4.99 -3.71
N SER A 280 20.30 -4.07 -4.67
CA SER A 280 21.58 -3.40 -4.88
C SER A 280 21.39 -2.03 -5.52
N THR A 281 22.10 -1.02 -5.02
CA THR A 281 22.15 0.31 -5.64
C THR A 281 23.03 0.37 -6.87
N SER A 282 23.98 -0.55 -7.03
CA SER A 282 25.04 -0.47 -8.06
C SER A 282 24.66 -1.11 -9.40
N GLY A 283 23.43 -1.60 -9.56
CA GLY A 283 23.04 -2.38 -10.73
C GLY A 283 22.51 -1.59 -11.92
N PHE A 284 21.94 -0.43 -11.69
CA PHE A 284 21.23 0.32 -12.72
C PHE A 284 22.13 1.06 -13.73
N ASP A 285 23.43 0.77 -13.73
CA ASP A 285 24.45 1.37 -14.63
C ASP A 285 24.69 0.56 -15.90
N ASN A 286 24.39 -0.74 -15.93
CA ASN A 286 24.76 -1.62 -17.02
C ASN A 286 23.74 -1.61 -18.16
N ASP A 287 24.21 -1.32 -19.37
CA ASP A 287 23.40 -1.30 -20.61
C ASP A 287 23.04 -2.70 -21.14
N GLY A 288 23.51 -3.77 -20.50
CA GLY A 288 23.22 -5.13 -20.96
C GLY A 288 21.75 -5.47 -20.85
N ALA A 289 21.09 -5.73 -21.97
CA ALA A 289 19.70 -6.15 -22.05
C ALA A 289 19.37 -7.43 -21.25
N ALA A 290 20.38 -8.12 -20.73
CA ALA A 290 20.26 -9.36 -20.00
C ALA A 290 20.14 -9.20 -18.48
N TYR A 291 20.30 -7.98 -17.94
CA TYR A 291 20.37 -7.78 -16.49
C TYR A 291 19.04 -7.29 -15.90
N ALA A 292 18.64 -7.92 -14.82
CA ALA A 292 17.56 -7.44 -13.97
C ALA A 292 18.15 -6.83 -12.69
N TYR A 293 17.58 -5.72 -12.24
CA TYR A 293 18.01 -5.04 -11.03
C TYR A 293 16.81 -4.72 -10.16
N VAL A 294 17.00 -4.90 -8.86
CA VAL A 294 16.05 -4.52 -7.83
C VAL A 294 16.77 -3.67 -6.81
N TYR A 295 16.14 -2.59 -6.42
CA TYR A 295 16.56 -1.81 -5.28
C TYR A 295 15.39 -1.65 -4.33
N ASN A 296 15.46 -2.29 -3.19
CA ASN A 296 14.57 -2.05 -2.08
C ASN A 296 15.14 -0.87 -1.30
N SER A 297 14.49 0.28 -1.39
CA SER A 297 14.99 1.49 -0.72
C SER A 297 15.04 1.28 0.79
N PRO A 298 16.23 1.34 1.40
CA PRO A 298 16.36 1.30 2.85
C PRO A 298 15.79 2.55 3.50
N ASN A 299 15.85 3.63 2.77
CA ASN A 299 15.36 4.93 3.18
C ASN A 299 14.01 5.18 2.56
N LYS A 300 12.98 4.47 3.04
CA LYS A 300 11.58 4.79 2.72
C LYS A 300 11.21 6.25 3.07
N THR A 301 12.18 7.01 3.56
CA THR A 301 12.11 8.45 3.91
C THR A 301 12.95 9.35 3.01
N ASP A 302 13.76 8.80 2.09
CA ASP A 302 14.50 9.63 1.15
C ASP A 302 13.52 10.46 0.36
N SER A 303 13.89 11.68 0.06
CA SER A 303 13.20 12.80 -0.58
C SER A 303 11.90 12.53 -1.37
N CYS A 304 11.48 11.29 -1.49
CA CYS A 304 10.22 10.87 -2.10
C CYS A 304 9.06 10.67 -1.10
N GLY A 305 9.27 10.94 0.20
CA GLY A 305 8.25 10.71 1.22
C GLY A 305 7.94 9.22 1.43
N SER A 306 6.95 8.97 2.23
CA SER A 306 6.47 7.63 2.53
C SER A 306 5.77 6.99 1.33
N GLY A 307 6.26 5.87 0.87
CA GLY A 307 5.64 5.09 -0.21
C GLY A 307 6.56 4.76 -1.38
N CYS A 308 7.82 5.16 -1.31
CA CYS A 308 8.84 4.78 -2.27
C CYS A 308 9.56 3.54 -1.75
N TYR A 309 9.02 2.40 -2.08
CA TYR A 309 9.44 1.16 -1.47
C TYR A 309 10.52 0.45 -2.27
N SER A 310 10.22 0.14 -3.51
CA SER A 310 11.09 -0.66 -4.35
C SER A 310 11.12 -0.12 -5.76
N TYR A 311 12.29 -0.22 -6.35
CA TYR A 311 12.56 0.15 -7.73
C TYR A 311 13.06 -1.07 -8.49
N TYR A 312 12.55 -1.23 -9.68
CA TYR A 312 12.84 -2.37 -10.53
C TYR A 312 13.32 -1.87 -11.88
N SER A 313 14.35 -2.51 -12.44
CA SER A 313 14.62 -2.35 -13.86
C SER A 313 13.47 -2.97 -14.67
N TYR A 314 13.33 -2.60 -15.94
CA TYR A 314 12.28 -3.16 -16.81
C TYR A 314 12.35 -4.69 -16.87
N ASN A 315 13.56 -5.25 -16.97
CA ASN A 315 13.73 -6.70 -17.01
C ASN A 315 13.31 -7.38 -15.69
N ALA A 316 13.59 -6.75 -14.56
CA ALA A 316 13.07 -7.25 -13.28
C ALA A 316 11.55 -7.15 -13.23
N ALA A 317 10.98 -5.99 -13.57
CA ALA A 317 9.54 -5.76 -13.56
C ALA A 317 8.76 -6.73 -14.46
N THR A 318 9.34 -7.10 -15.60
CA THR A 318 8.77 -8.06 -16.56
C THR A 318 9.18 -9.51 -16.29
N ALA A 319 9.74 -9.83 -15.12
CA ALA A 319 10.25 -11.16 -14.79
C ALA A 319 11.12 -11.74 -15.93
N MET A 320 11.99 -10.93 -16.52
CA MET A 320 12.87 -11.24 -17.66
C MET A 320 12.16 -11.49 -19.01
N SER A 321 10.85 -11.61 -19.07
CA SER A 321 10.12 -11.88 -20.31
C SER A 321 10.22 -10.75 -21.34
N GLY A 322 10.57 -9.54 -20.91
CA GLY A 322 10.80 -8.38 -21.76
C GLY A 322 12.18 -8.34 -22.44
N THR A 323 13.14 -9.16 -22.00
CA THR A 323 14.54 -9.10 -22.43
C THR A 323 14.76 -9.29 -23.94
N SER A 324 14.04 -10.22 -24.52
CA SER A 324 14.16 -10.56 -25.95
C SER A 324 13.31 -9.65 -26.86
N ILE A 325 12.48 -8.80 -26.31
CA ILE A 325 11.60 -7.94 -27.10
C ILE A 325 12.40 -6.75 -27.64
N SER A 326 12.43 -6.60 -28.95
CA SER A 326 13.12 -5.50 -29.64
C SER A 326 12.21 -4.59 -30.45
N THR A 327 10.92 -4.94 -30.52
CA THR A 327 9.91 -4.24 -31.32
C THR A 327 9.12 -3.27 -30.46
N ASP A 328 8.93 -2.05 -30.97
CA ASP A 328 8.11 -1.03 -30.31
C ASP A 328 6.66 -1.49 -30.12
N ASN A 329 6.04 -1.01 -29.04
CA ASN A 329 4.65 -1.32 -28.68
C ASN A 329 4.36 -2.82 -28.45
N THR A 330 5.38 -3.61 -28.12
CA THR A 330 5.24 -5.03 -27.81
C THR A 330 5.25 -5.26 -26.32
N ASP A 331 4.23 -5.94 -25.81
CA ASP A 331 4.08 -6.20 -24.39
C ASP A 331 4.85 -7.44 -23.94
N ALA A 332 5.57 -7.33 -22.83
CA ALA A 332 6.12 -8.47 -22.13
C ALA A 332 4.98 -9.31 -21.56
N PRO A 333 4.96 -10.63 -21.80
CA PRO A 333 3.84 -11.48 -21.41
C PRO A 333 3.75 -11.72 -19.90
N TYR A 334 4.85 -11.57 -19.19
CA TYR A 334 4.94 -11.90 -17.77
C TYR A 334 5.50 -10.73 -16.96
N SER A 335 5.32 -10.79 -15.64
CA SER A 335 5.75 -9.72 -14.75
C SER A 335 5.91 -10.21 -13.30
N ILE A 336 6.54 -9.38 -12.48
CA ILE A 336 6.62 -9.58 -11.03
C ILE A 336 5.28 -9.34 -10.30
N CYS A 337 4.23 -8.97 -11.00
CA CYS A 337 2.91 -8.82 -10.39
C CYS A 337 2.43 -10.14 -9.78
N PRO A 338 1.56 -10.09 -8.76
CA PRO A 338 0.93 -11.30 -8.23
C PRO A 338 0.18 -12.08 -9.31
N ALA A 339 0.02 -13.39 -9.13
CA ALA A 339 -0.79 -14.21 -10.03
C ALA A 339 -2.22 -13.65 -10.16
N GLY A 340 -2.73 -13.55 -11.39
CA GLY A 340 -3.99 -12.87 -11.71
C GLY A 340 -3.87 -11.35 -11.89
N TRP A 341 -2.68 -10.80 -11.68
CA TRP A 341 -2.34 -9.39 -11.90
C TRP A 341 -1.24 -9.27 -12.95
N ARG A 342 -1.14 -8.13 -13.60
CA ARG A 342 -0.12 -7.88 -14.62
C ARG A 342 0.38 -6.44 -14.57
N LEU A 343 1.50 -6.18 -15.21
CA LEU A 343 1.89 -4.81 -15.51
C LEU A 343 0.87 -4.13 -16.45
N PRO A 344 0.60 -2.85 -16.26
CA PRO A 344 -0.17 -2.06 -17.21
C PRO A 344 0.56 -1.94 -18.54
N THR A 345 -0.18 -1.82 -19.63
CA THR A 345 0.36 -1.51 -20.95
C THR A 345 0.55 0.00 -21.10
N SER A 346 1.53 0.39 -21.92
CA SER A 346 1.79 1.78 -22.30
C SER A 346 2.23 1.82 -23.76
N ARG A 347 1.57 2.62 -24.60
CA ARG A 347 1.84 2.66 -26.03
C ARG A 347 1.80 4.08 -26.55
N THR A 348 2.48 4.32 -27.65
CA THR A 348 2.52 5.63 -28.30
C THR A 348 1.17 6.00 -28.91
N THR A 349 0.93 7.31 -29.08
CA THR A 349 -0.33 7.87 -29.60
C THR A 349 -0.67 7.48 -31.05
N VAL A 350 0.23 6.84 -31.78
CA VAL A 350 -0.07 6.34 -33.13
C VAL A 350 -1.25 5.37 -33.11
N GLU A 351 -1.45 4.64 -32.00
CA GLU A 351 -2.61 3.76 -31.83
C GLU A 351 -3.95 4.50 -31.77
N LEU A 352 -3.98 5.70 -31.21
CA LEU A 352 -5.19 6.52 -31.12
C LEU A 352 -5.68 7.00 -32.50
N ALA A 353 -4.75 7.35 -33.38
CA ALA A 353 -5.07 7.77 -34.75
C ALA A 353 -5.68 6.65 -35.60
N GLN A 354 -5.51 5.39 -35.19
CA GLN A 354 -6.01 4.21 -35.88
C GLN A 354 -7.24 3.59 -35.23
N GLY A 355 -7.82 4.22 -34.20
CA GLY A 355 -8.99 3.70 -33.47
C GLY A 355 -8.70 2.46 -32.64
N THR A 356 -7.43 2.14 -32.37
CA THR A 356 -7.03 1.05 -31.48
C THR A 356 -7.32 1.42 -30.05
N PRO A 357 -7.85 0.51 -29.20
CA PRO A 357 -8.07 0.80 -27.80
C PRO A 357 -6.74 1.19 -27.15
N GLY A 358 -6.63 2.41 -26.67
CA GLY A 358 -5.42 2.92 -26.01
C GLY A 358 -4.95 2.02 -24.88
N SER A 359 -3.68 2.15 -24.53
CA SER A 359 -3.03 1.42 -23.44
C SER A 359 -3.72 1.64 -22.07
N ASP A 360 -3.39 0.78 -21.11
CA ASP A 360 -3.98 0.90 -19.76
C ASP A 360 -3.67 2.24 -19.11
N PHE A 361 -2.40 2.68 -19.16
CA PHE A 361 -2.02 3.97 -18.61
C PHE A 361 -2.70 5.13 -19.31
N TYR A 362 -2.85 5.07 -20.61
CA TYR A 362 -3.54 6.11 -21.37
C TYR A 362 -5.04 6.17 -21.00
N LYS A 363 -5.73 5.02 -20.98
CA LYS A 363 -7.16 4.96 -20.60
C LYS A 363 -7.38 5.47 -19.20
N MET A 364 -6.56 5.04 -18.25
CA MET A 364 -6.61 5.53 -16.88
C MET A 364 -6.41 7.05 -16.85
N ALA A 365 -5.40 7.55 -17.54
CA ALA A 365 -5.04 8.94 -17.54
C ALA A 365 -6.12 9.87 -18.16
N ILE A 366 -6.74 9.47 -19.27
CA ILE A 366 -7.85 10.21 -19.88
C ILE A 366 -9.01 10.41 -18.92
N HIS A 367 -9.38 9.36 -18.18
CA HIS A 367 -10.46 9.45 -17.21
C HIS A 367 -10.19 10.42 -16.06
N TYR A 368 -8.93 10.81 -15.89
CA TYR A 368 -8.50 11.78 -14.88
C TYR A 368 -8.01 13.11 -15.48
N GLY A 369 -8.44 13.44 -16.70
CA GLY A 369 -8.29 14.75 -17.28
C GLY A 369 -7.11 14.94 -18.25
N LEU A 370 -6.36 13.86 -18.57
CA LEU A 370 -5.39 13.95 -19.67
C LEU A 370 -6.11 14.26 -20.98
N LYS A 371 -5.56 15.21 -21.73
CA LYS A 371 -6.00 15.51 -23.10
C LYS A 371 -5.25 14.62 -24.11
N ASP A 372 -5.76 14.53 -25.33
CA ASP A 372 -5.31 13.65 -26.42
C ASP A 372 -3.87 13.87 -26.93
N SER A 373 -2.90 14.17 -26.10
CA SER A 373 -1.51 14.32 -26.53
C SER A 373 -0.55 13.51 -25.65
N VAL A 374 0.54 13.05 -26.23
CA VAL A 374 1.61 12.30 -25.54
C VAL A 374 2.26 13.13 -24.46
N VAL A 375 2.20 14.44 -24.61
CA VAL A 375 2.69 15.43 -23.65
C VAL A 375 1.54 16.36 -23.38
N ASN A 376 0.93 16.29 -22.22
CA ASN A 376 -0.05 17.27 -21.82
C ASN A 376 0.56 18.24 -20.84
N GLU A 377 0.51 19.49 -21.21
CA GLU A 377 0.58 20.56 -20.23
C GLU A 377 -0.64 20.42 -19.31
N ASP A 378 -0.41 20.31 -18.05
CA ASP A 378 -1.43 20.44 -17.02
C ASP A 378 -1.62 21.94 -16.79
N PRO A 379 -2.68 22.55 -17.33
CA PRO A 379 -2.86 24.00 -17.27
C PRO A 379 -3.05 24.51 -15.85
N ASP A 380 -3.50 23.61 -14.94
CA ASP A 380 -3.78 23.96 -13.55
C ASP A 380 -2.61 23.59 -12.63
N ASN A 381 -1.53 22.99 -13.19
CA ASN A 381 -0.34 22.54 -12.47
C ASN A 381 -0.63 21.63 -11.25
N ASP A 382 -1.77 20.96 -11.26
CA ASP A 382 -2.21 20.07 -10.20
C ASP A 382 -1.77 18.61 -10.43
N GLY A 383 -1.10 18.35 -11.56
CA GLY A 383 -0.48 17.06 -11.89
C GLY A 383 -1.47 15.91 -11.90
N MET A 384 -2.68 16.09 -12.47
CA MET A 384 -3.75 15.12 -12.44
C MET A 384 -4.10 14.66 -11.00
N ASN A 385 -4.00 15.54 -10.01
CA ASN A 385 -4.14 15.15 -8.61
C ASN A 385 -3.26 13.95 -8.22
N PHE A 386 -2.14 13.70 -8.91
CA PHE A 386 -1.11 12.79 -8.41
C PHE A 386 -0.55 13.39 -7.13
N CYS A 387 -0.64 12.65 -6.03
CA CYS A 387 -0.20 13.15 -4.73
C CYS A 387 1.21 13.70 -4.79
N THR A 388 1.35 14.96 -4.46
CA THR A 388 2.65 15.55 -4.14
C THR A 388 3.14 15.00 -2.81
N LEU A 389 4.43 14.90 -2.64
CA LEU A 389 5.06 14.57 -1.35
C LEU A 389 4.56 15.52 -0.26
N GLY A 390 4.04 14.95 0.82
CA GLY A 390 3.56 15.71 1.97
C GLY A 390 2.27 16.50 1.76
N GLY A 391 1.68 16.46 0.56
CA GLY A 391 0.37 17.01 0.29
C GLY A 391 -0.73 16.05 0.73
N ASP A 392 -1.74 16.55 1.38
CA ASP A 392 -2.99 15.82 1.58
C ASP A 392 -3.58 15.55 0.19
N CYS A 393 -3.51 14.28 -0.23
CA CYS A 393 -4.18 13.87 -1.44
C CYS A 393 -5.67 13.96 -1.15
N GLY A 394 -6.26 15.12 -1.38
CA GLY A 394 -7.63 15.46 -1.01
C GLY A 394 -8.58 14.29 -1.10
N THR A 395 -9.53 14.23 -0.24
CA THR A 395 -10.46 13.12 0.01
C THR A 395 -11.21 12.61 -1.22
N ASN A 396 -10.97 13.14 -2.39
CA ASN A 396 -11.73 12.90 -3.61
C ASN A 396 -10.89 12.25 -4.73
N THR A 397 -11.16 10.98 -4.93
CA THR A 397 -11.39 10.29 -6.22
C THR A 397 -10.22 9.94 -7.12
N VAL A 398 -8.95 10.11 -6.77
CA VAL A 398 -7.87 9.95 -7.74
C VAL A 398 -6.91 8.83 -7.37
N PRO A 399 -6.39 8.09 -8.38
CA PRO A 399 -5.35 7.10 -8.15
C PRO A 399 -4.15 7.80 -7.54
N ARG A 400 -3.82 7.46 -6.29
CA ARG A 400 -2.67 8.00 -5.58
C ARG A 400 -1.37 7.45 -6.17
N PHE A 401 -1.02 7.87 -7.38
CA PHE A 401 0.29 7.60 -7.94
C PHE A 401 1.30 8.54 -7.30
N LEU A 402 2.24 7.96 -6.57
CA LEU A 402 3.22 8.72 -5.82
C LEU A 402 4.31 9.26 -6.78
N ARG A 403 4.83 10.43 -6.48
CA ARG A 403 6.02 10.98 -7.13
C ARG A 403 7.27 10.34 -6.52
N ALA A 404 7.39 9.02 -6.77
CA ALA A 404 8.40 8.17 -6.15
C ALA A 404 9.81 8.36 -6.72
N GLY A 405 9.98 9.21 -7.74
CA GLY A 405 11.28 9.39 -8.41
C GLY A 405 11.71 8.16 -9.20
N LEU A 406 13.01 8.06 -9.41
CA LEU A 406 13.65 6.96 -10.15
C LEU A 406 15.09 6.72 -9.66
N TYR A 407 15.61 5.54 -9.94
CA TYR A 407 17.03 5.22 -9.82
C TYR A 407 17.69 5.20 -11.21
N TYR A 408 18.86 5.83 -11.28
CA TYR A 408 19.77 5.73 -12.41
C TYR A 408 21.19 5.57 -11.88
N GLY A 409 21.84 4.51 -12.30
CA GLY A 409 23.10 4.14 -11.68
C GLY A 409 22.92 3.78 -10.22
N SER A 410 23.77 4.32 -9.38
CA SER A 410 23.68 4.22 -7.93
C SER A 410 22.96 5.43 -7.30
N THR A 411 22.36 6.31 -8.11
CA THR A 411 21.84 7.60 -7.66
C THR A 411 20.31 7.64 -7.78
N PHE A 412 19.68 8.16 -6.73
CA PHE A 412 18.27 8.46 -6.70
C PHE A 412 17.99 9.86 -7.26
N TYR A 413 16.99 9.97 -8.12
CA TYR A 413 16.60 11.23 -8.77
C TYR A 413 15.11 11.51 -8.60
N GLY A 414 14.79 12.77 -8.41
CA GLY A 414 13.46 13.33 -8.64
C GLY A 414 12.37 12.87 -7.69
N GLY A 415 12.73 12.37 -6.50
CA GLY A 415 11.72 12.14 -5.45
C GLY A 415 11.02 13.45 -5.08
N GLY A 416 9.69 13.43 -5.07
CA GLY A 416 8.89 14.61 -4.86
C GLY A 416 8.40 15.30 -6.13
N PRO A 417 9.26 15.69 -7.06
CA PRO A 417 8.80 16.26 -8.32
C PRO A 417 8.34 15.21 -9.36
N ASN A 418 8.89 14.00 -9.35
CA ASN A 418 8.69 13.03 -10.43
C ASN A 418 8.07 11.72 -9.94
N GLY A 419 7.13 11.17 -10.73
CA GLY A 419 6.64 9.80 -10.60
C GLY A 419 6.93 9.01 -11.87
N THR A 420 7.47 7.79 -11.73
CA THR A 420 7.81 6.92 -12.84
C THR A 420 7.38 5.48 -12.55
N TYR A 421 6.67 4.87 -13.51
CA TYR A 421 6.08 3.55 -13.33
C TYR A 421 6.25 2.73 -14.60
N TRP A 422 6.88 1.57 -14.49
CA TRP A 422 7.03 0.67 -15.62
C TRP A 422 5.70 0.17 -16.14
N SER A 423 5.61 0.08 -17.46
CA SER A 423 4.61 -0.73 -18.18
C SER A 423 5.19 -2.09 -18.55
N SER A 424 4.34 -2.97 -19.12
CA SER A 424 4.80 -4.20 -19.78
C SER A 424 5.41 -3.94 -21.15
N THR A 425 5.23 -2.75 -21.74
CA THR A 425 5.47 -2.47 -23.15
C THR A 425 6.90 -2.07 -23.42
N ALA A 426 7.55 -2.78 -24.32
CA ALA A 426 8.87 -2.40 -24.85
C ALA A 426 8.74 -1.28 -25.90
N SER A 427 9.76 -0.43 -26.00
CA SER A 427 9.89 0.56 -27.07
C SER A 427 11.00 0.17 -28.06
N SER A 428 12.04 -0.50 -27.61
CA SER A 428 13.13 -1.05 -28.43
C SER A 428 13.87 -2.12 -27.64
N SER A 429 14.96 -2.65 -28.14
CA SER A 429 15.82 -3.58 -27.38
C SER A 429 16.43 -2.97 -26.11
N THR A 430 16.54 -1.66 -26.03
CA THR A 430 17.16 -0.93 -24.89
C THR A 430 16.21 0.00 -24.14
N LEU A 431 15.04 0.32 -24.73
CA LEU A 431 14.05 1.23 -24.19
C LEU A 431 12.75 0.49 -23.86
N ALA A 432 12.03 0.96 -22.85
CA ALA A 432 10.69 0.51 -22.53
C ALA A 432 9.78 1.69 -22.18
N HIS A 433 8.48 1.51 -22.41
CA HIS A 433 7.49 2.52 -22.10
C HIS A 433 7.16 2.55 -20.63
N TYR A 434 6.80 3.74 -20.16
CA TYR A 434 6.43 3.98 -18.76
C TYR A 434 5.39 5.10 -18.64
N LEU A 435 4.68 5.11 -17.54
CA LEU A 435 3.93 6.28 -17.08
C LEU A 435 4.90 7.19 -16.33
N GLY A 436 5.05 8.41 -16.81
CA GLY A 436 5.81 9.46 -16.15
C GLY A 436 4.96 10.68 -15.88
N PHE A 437 5.19 11.33 -14.75
CA PHE A 437 4.60 12.63 -14.46
C PHE A 437 5.54 13.45 -13.58
N TYR A 438 5.59 14.72 -13.84
CA TYR A 438 6.29 15.73 -13.06
C TYR A 438 5.56 17.06 -13.16
N SER A 439 5.98 18.06 -12.42
CA SER A 439 5.33 19.36 -12.37
C SER A 439 4.81 19.82 -13.73
N GLY A 440 3.49 19.81 -13.92
CA GLY A 440 2.80 20.26 -15.12
C GLY A 440 2.70 19.28 -16.29
N TYR A 441 3.26 18.04 -16.18
CA TYR A 441 3.28 17.12 -17.31
C TYR A 441 2.95 15.69 -16.91
N VAL A 442 2.20 14.99 -17.75
CA VAL A 442 1.96 13.55 -17.65
C VAL A 442 2.27 12.89 -19.00
N TYR A 443 3.07 11.83 -18.95
CA TYR A 443 3.42 11.01 -20.09
C TYR A 443 2.86 9.60 -19.88
N SER A 444 1.77 9.27 -20.54
CA SER A 444 1.20 7.93 -20.44
C SER A 444 1.96 6.89 -21.28
N ALA A 445 2.87 7.35 -22.16
CA ALA A 445 3.70 6.54 -23.03
C ALA A 445 5.11 7.15 -23.20
N GLY A 446 5.71 7.64 -22.11
CA GLY A 446 7.12 7.96 -22.09
C GLY A 446 7.96 6.72 -22.34
N ASN A 447 9.18 6.86 -22.88
CA ASN A 447 10.14 5.77 -22.99
C ASN A 447 11.44 6.11 -22.28
N ASN A 448 12.08 5.12 -21.70
CA ASN A 448 13.37 5.28 -21.05
C ASN A 448 14.19 4.00 -21.07
N LEU A 449 15.46 4.12 -20.74
CA LEU A 449 16.37 2.99 -20.71
C LEU A 449 15.90 1.93 -19.72
N ARG A 450 15.86 0.67 -20.16
CA ARG A 450 15.36 -0.48 -19.39
C ARG A 450 16.11 -0.72 -18.07
N ARG A 451 17.32 -0.23 -17.97
CA ARG A 451 18.15 -0.31 -16.76
C ARG A 451 17.69 0.63 -15.63
N TYR A 452 16.90 1.65 -15.92
CA TYR A 452 16.44 2.57 -14.87
C TYR A 452 15.55 1.85 -13.85
N GLY A 453 15.65 2.25 -12.61
CA GLY A 453 14.80 1.75 -11.53
C GLY A 453 13.54 2.58 -11.40
N PHE A 454 12.39 2.01 -11.77
CA PHE A 454 11.10 2.64 -11.64
C PHE A 454 10.21 1.84 -10.68
N SER A 455 9.19 2.49 -10.15
CA SER A 455 8.16 1.83 -9.36
C SER A 455 7.28 0.91 -10.22
N VAL A 456 6.63 -0.04 -9.57
CA VAL A 456 5.69 -0.96 -10.20
C VAL A 456 4.32 -0.85 -9.54
N ARG A 457 3.27 -0.81 -10.34
CA ARG A 457 1.88 -1.00 -9.93
C ARG A 457 1.21 -2.00 -10.84
N CYS A 458 0.49 -2.92 -10.24
CA CYS A 458 -0.16 -3.98 -10.98
C CYS A 458 -1.63 -3.66 -11.22
N LEU A 459 -2.13 -4.18 -12.32
CA LEU A 459 -3.50 -4.13 -12.77
C LEU A 459 -4.08 -5.53 -12.73
N PHE A 460 -5.30 -5.70 -12.21
CA PHE A 460 -5.98 -6.99 -12.25
C PHE A 460 -6.22 -7.42 -13.70
N ALA A 461 -5.83 -8.64 -14.03
CA ALA A 461 -5.84 -9.13 -15.40
C ALA A 461 -7.20 -9.70 -15.83
N GLY A 462 -8.09 -10.03 -14.86
CA GLY A 462 -9.41 -10.62 -15.11
C GLY A 462 -9.40 -12.12 -14.96
#